data_098fde2f5ab5f4db5b038c946bba55c0
#
_entry.id   098fde2f5ab5f4db5b038c946bba55c0
#
_cell.length_a   1.000
_cell.length_b   1.000
_cell.length_c   1.000
_cell.angle_alpha   90.00
_cell.angle_beta   90.00
_cell.angle_gamma   90.00
#
_symmetry.space_group_name_H-M   'P 1'
#
loop_
_entity.id
_entity.type
_entity.pdbx_description
1 polymer ?
#
loop_
_entity_poly.entity_id
_entity_poly.type
_entity_poly.pdbx_seq_one_letter_code
_entity_poly.pdbx_strand_id
1 'polypeptide(L)'
;PAGVIQLLKRSGIEIAGKECVVVGRSNIVGKPMALLLLRENGTVTVAHSRTKDLKEVTQRADILVVAVGKPKMITAEYVKEGAVVIDVGIHRNEENKLCGDVDFDSVEPVCSAITPVPGGVGPMTIAMLMNNCLESVSLQAVRG
;
A
#
# COMPACT_ATOMS: atom_id res chain seq x y z
N PRO A 1 4.23 -0.56 -11.51
CA PRO A 1 3.67 0.73 -11.06
C PRO A 1 2.33 1.08 -11.72
N ALA A 2 2.21 0.93 -13.02
CA ALA A 2 0.93 1.21 -13.69
C ALA A 2 -0.19 0.31 -13.17
N GLY A 3 0.12 -0.92 -12.81
CA GLY A 3 -0.84 -1.86 -12.24
C GLY A 3 -1.41 -1.38 -10.92
N VAL A 4 -0.61 -0.71 -10.12
CA VAL A 4 -1.08 -0.17 -8.83
C VAL A 4 -2.13 0.92 -9.07
N ILE A 5 -1.91 1.79 -10.02
CA ILE A 5 -2.87 2.85 -10.37
C ILE A 5 -4.20 2.23 -10.83
N GLN A 6 -4.13 1.23 -11.70
CA GLN A 6 -5.33 0.53 -12.15
C GLN A 6 -6.06 -0.16 -11.01
N LEU A 7 -5.32 -0.78 -10.12
CA LEU A 7 -5.88 -1.44 -8.95
C LEU A 7 -6.66 -0.46 -8.08
N LEU A 8 -6.06 0.71 -7.81
CA LEU A 8 -6.71 1.75 -7.02
C LEU A 8 -7.99 2.23 -7.69
N LYS A 9 -7.94 2.49 -8.99
CA LYS A 9 -9.11 2.96 -9.74
C LYS A 9 -10.23 1.93 -9.77
N ARG A 10 -9.90 0.67 -10.00
CA ARG A 10 -10.89 -0.41 -10.01
C ARG A 10 -11.53 -0.62 -8.66
N SER A 11 -10.79 -0.34 -7.61
CA SER A 11 -11.29 -0.47 -6.23
C SER A 11 -12.11 0.73 -5.79
N GLY A 12 -12.30 1.71 -6.65
CA GLY A 12 -13.05 2.91 -6.31
C GLY A 12 -12.31 3.87 -5.40
N ILE A 13 -10.99 3.74 -5.32
CA ILE A 13 -10.17 4.59 -4.47
C ILE A 13 -9.75 5.82 -5.27
N GLU A 14 -10.16 6.99 -4.81
CA GLU A 14 -9.81 8.25 -5.44
C GLU A 14 -8.42 8.69 -5.01
N ILE A 15 -7.56 9.01 -5.99
CA ILE A 15 -6.18 9.43 -5.72
C ILE A 15 -6.08 10.94 -5.62
N ALA A 16 -6.89 11.66 -6.40
CA ALA A 16 -6.84 13.12 -6.46
C ALA A 16 -7.05 13.74 -5.08
N GLY A 17 -6.15 14.63 -4.68
CA GLY A 17 -6.24 15.32 -3.40
C GLY A 17 -5.83 14.50 -2.19
N LYS A 18 -5.44 13.24 -2.36
CA LYS A 18 -5.04 12.38 -1.26
C LYS A 18 -3.56 12.54 -0.95
N GLU A 19 -3.20 12.37 0.32
CA GLU A 19 -1.80 12.28 0.74
C GLU A 19 -1.29 10.89 0.40
N CYS A 20 -0.38 10.82 -0.57
CA CYS A 20 0.22 9.58 -1.02
C CYS A 20 1.67 9.54 -0.57
N VAL A 21 2.06 8.50 0.15
CA VAL A 21 3.45 8.30 0.54
C VAL A 21 3.96 7.04 -0.13
N VAL A 22 5.08 7.17 -0.82
CA VAL A 22 5.79 6.03 -1.41
C VAL A 22 7.03 5.80 -0.58
N VAL A 23 7.13 4.64 0.06
CA VAL A 23 8.32 4.25 0.82
C VAL A 23 9.20 3.43 -0.09
N GLY A 24 10.32 4.02 -0.50
CA GLY A 24 11.23 3.43 -1.47
C GLY A 24 11.46 4.40 -2.63
N ARG A 25 12.68 4.41 -3.16
CA ARG A 25 13.03 5.35 -4.23
C ARG A 25 13.83 4.69 -5.36
N SER A 26 13.58 3.40 -5.60
CA SER A 26 14.26 2.71 -6.70
C SER A 26 13.82 3.29 -8.04
N ASN A 27 14.67 3.14 -9.04
CA ASN A 27 14.37 3.61 -10.39
C ASN A 27 13.31 2.74 -11.07
N ILE A 28 13.10 1.52 -10.58
CA ILE A 28 12.17 0.56 -11.18
C ILE A 28 10.77 0.68 -10.60
N VAL A 29 10.65 0.95 -9.31
CA VAL A 29 9.34 0.96 -8.63
C VAL A 29 9.06 2.29 -7.94
N GLY A 30 9.94 2.71 -7.01
CA GLY A 30 9.64 3.86 -6.16
C GLY A 30 9.43 5.16 -6.91
N LYS A 31 10.40 5.54 -7.75
CA LYS A 31 10.30 6.79 -8.51
C LYS A 31 9.19 6.76 -9.54
N PRO A 32 9.03 5.70 -10.35
CA PRO A 32 7.90 5.63 -11.29
C PRO A 32 6.55 5.66 -10.59
N MET A 33 6.43 5.03 -9.43
CA MET A 33 5.18 5.02 -8.67
C MET A 33 4.81 6.41 -8.21
N ALA A 34 5.79 7.16 -7.70
CA ALA A 34 5.57 8.54 -7.27
C ALA A 34 5.08 9.41 -8.42
N LEU A 35 5.70 9.28 -9.59
CA LEU A 35 5.30 10.05 -10.76
C LEU A 35 3.88 9.69 -11.24
N LEU A 36 3.52 8.44 -11.19
CA LEU A 36 2.17 8.01 -11.58
C LEU A 36 1.10 8.54 -10.63
N LEU A 37 1.37 8.51 -9.33
CA LEU A 37 0.44 9.06 -8.34
C LEU A 37 0.28 10.57 -8.52
N LEU A 38 1.38 11.26 -8.82
CA LEU A 38 1.34 12.69 -9.08
C LEU A 38 0.51 13.00 -10.33
N ARG A 39 0.65 12.18 -11.36
CA ARG A 39 -0.14 12.32 -12.59
C ARG A 39 -1.64 12.17 -12.31
N GLU A 40 -2.01 11.37 -11.34
CA GLU A 40 -3.41 11.20 -10.93
C GLU A 40 -3.86 12.26 -9.92
N ASN A 41 -3.09 13.34 -9.79
CA ASN A 41 -3.40 14.48 -8.93
C ASN A 41 -3.29 14.19 -7.42
N GLY A 42 -2.54 13.16 -7.04
CA GLY A 42 -2.21 12.93 -5.65
C GLY A 42 -1.15 13.89 -5.14
N THR A 43 -1.15 14.15 -3.85
CA THR A 43 -0.05 14.88 -3.19
C THR A 43 0.95 13.83 -2.72
N VAL A 44 2.13 13.81 -3.32
CA VAL A 44 3.05 12.68 -3.19
C VAL A 44 4.28 13.06 -2.37
N THR A 45 4.60 12.21 -1.39
CA THR A 45 5.84 12.27 -0.62
C THR A 45 6.60 10.98 -0.85
N VAL A 46 7.89 11.07 -1.15
CA VAL A 46 8.76 9.90 -1.29
C VAL A 46 9.62 9.79 -0.03
N ALA A 47 9.52 8.65 0.64
CA ALA A 47 10.32 8.36 1.83
C ALA A 47 11.30 7.23 1.52
N HIS A 48 12.39 7.19 2.26
CA HIS A 48 13.46 6.22 2.02
C HIS A 48 14.29 6.01 3.29
N SER A 49 15.38 5.26 3.18
CA SER A 49 16.20 4.91 4.34
C SER A 49 16.82 6.09 5.06
N ARG A 50 16.93 7.22 4.40
CA ARG A 50 17.48 8.44 5.02
C ARG A 50 16.42 9.41 5.52
N THR A 51 15.15 9.04 5.38
CA THR A 51 14.04 9.87 5.85
C THR A 51 14.05 9.92 7.37
N LYS A 52 14.02 11.12 7.92
CA LYS A 52 13.88 11.30 9.37
C LYS A 52 12.45 11.09 9.78
N ASP A 53 12.26 10.42 10.91
CA ASP A 53 10.93 10.15 11.47
C ASP A 53 10.00 9.51 10.45
N LEU A 54 10.44 8.38 9.90
CA LEU A 54 9.69 7.66 8.88
C LEU A 54 8.25 7.38 9.31
N LYS A 55 8.03 7.00 10.56
CA LYS A 55 6.69 6.73 11.06
C LYS A 55 5.77 7.94 10.93
N GLU A 56 6.28 9.12 11.26
CA GLU A 56 5.49 10.33 11.16
C GLU A 56 5.10 10.62 9.71
N VAL A 57 6.03 10.40 8.79
CA VAL A 57 5.76 10.60 7.36
C VAL A 57 4.70 9.62 6.85
N THR A 58 4.86 8.35 7.17
CA THR A 58 3.93 7.32 6.69
C THR A 58 2.56 7.42 7.34
N GLN A 59 2.49 7.89 8.59
CA GLN A 59 1.21 8.07 9.28
C GLN A 59 0.33 9.16 8.69
N ARG A 60 0.88 10.00 7.83
CA ARG A 60 0.09 11.03 7.13
C ARG A 60 -0.57 10.50 5.87
N ALA A 61 -0.19 9.32 5.42
CA ALA A 61 -0.61 8.80 4.13
C ALA A 61 -2.05 8.29 4.14
N ASP A 62 -2.87 8.82 3.26
CA ASP A 62 -4.16 8.22 2.94
C ASP A 62 -3.94 6.99 2.07
N ILE A 63 -2.94 7.04 1.20
CA ILE A 63 -2.51 5.93 0.36
C ILE A 63 -1.02 5.72 0.60
N LEU A 64 -0.66 4.54 1.10
CA LEU A 64 0.72 4.19 1.40
C LEU A 64 1.17 3.08 0.47
N VAL A 65 2.19 3.35 -0.34
CA VAL A 65 2.80 2.36 -1.22
C VAL A 65 4.17 2.00 -0.65
N VAL A 66 4.40 0.72 -0.40
CA VAL A 66 5.62 0.24 0.24
C VAL A 66 6.43 -0.62 -0.71
N ALA A 67 7.68 -0.22 -0.95
CA ALA A 67 8.61 -0.91 -1.85
C ALA A 67 10.04 -0.74 -1.32
N VAL A 68 10.30 -1.27 -0.11
CA VAL A 68 11.60 -1.08 0.57
C VAL A 68 12.52 -2.27 0.48
N GLY A 69 12.00 -3.45 0.10
CA GLY A 69 12.81 -4.64 0.01
C GLY A 69 13.21 -5.24 1.36
N LYS A 70 12.44 -4.95 2.42
CA LYS A 70 12.70 -5.48 3.75
C LYS A 70 11.45 -6.16 4.30
N PRO A 71 11.50 -7.48 4.56
CA PRO A 71 10.33 -8.22 4.99
C PRO A 71 9.69 -7.65 6.24
N LYS A 72 8.40 -7.41 6.20
CA LYS A 72 7.57 -6.99 7.33
C LYS A 72 8.07 -5.74 8.06
N MET A 73 8.78 -4.88 7.38
CA MET A 73 9.30 -3.66 7.98
C MET A 73 8.18 -2.72 8.44
N ILE A 74 7.12 -2.62 7.66
CA ILE A 74 6.02 -1.69 7.96
C ILE A 74 4.98 -2.38 8.82
N THR A 75 4.86 -1.91 10.05
CA THR A 75 3.89 -2.41 11.03
C THR A 75 2.76 -1.40 11.24
N ALA A 76 1.80 -1.75 12.10
CA ALA A 76 0.65 -0.89 12.35
C ALA A 76 1.01 0.54 12.77
N GLU A 77 2.11 0.71 13.48
CA GLU A 77 2.54 2.04 13.95
C GLU A 77 2.98 2.99 12.82
N TYR A 78 3.22 2.45 11.63
CA TYR A 78 3.57 3.25 10.46
C TYR A 78 2.36 3.69 9.66
N VAL A 79 1.16 3.22 10.01
CA VAL A 79 -0.02 3.35 9.16
C VAL A 79 -1.09 4.19 9.85
N LYS A 80 -1.62 5.15 9.11
CA LYS A 80 -2.75 5.96 9.55
C LYS A 80 -4.01 5.09 9.55
N GLU A 81 -4.83 5.23 10.57
CA GLU A 81 -6.10 4.52 10.62
C GLU A 81 -6.96 4.85 9.39
N GLY A 82 -7.46 3.83 8.74
CA GLY A 82 -8.26 3.98 7.54
C GLY A 82 -7.48 4.13 6.24
N ALA A 83 -6.15 4.08 6.29
CA ALA A 83 -5.34 4.23 5.09
C ALA A 83 -5.50 3.05 4.13
N VAL A 84 -5.18 3.30 2.86
CA VAL A 84 -5.06 2.27 1.85
C VAL A 84 -3.57 1.91 1.74
N VAL A 85 -3.25 0.63 1.88
CA VAL A 85 -1.86 0.17 1.90
C VAL A 85 -1.60 -0.76 0.72
N ILE A 86 -0.63 -0.39 -0.10
CA ILE A 86 -0.21 -1.18 -1.26
C ILE A 86 1.20 -1.70 -1.00
N ASP A 87 1.33 -3.01 -0.87
CA ASP A 87 2.60 -3.68 -0.62
C ASP A 87 3.15 -4.23 -1.92
N VAL A 88 4.28 -3.69 -2.37
CA VAL A 88 4.93 -4.12 -3.61
C VAL A 88 6.06 -5.11 -3.33
N GLY A 89 6.41 -5.33 -2.07
CA GLY A 89 7.45 -6.27 -1.69
C GLY A 89 7.04 -7.73 -1.83
N ILE A 90 7.98 -8.57 -2.21
CA ILE A 90 7.77 -10.02 -2.24
C ILE A 90 9.04 -10.68 -1.72
N HIS A 91 8.91 -11.45 -0.64
CA HIS A 91 10.02 -12.16 -0.02
C HIS A 91 9.61 -13.56 0.38
N ARG A 92 10.58 -14.44 0.52
CA ARG A 92 10.36 -15.75 1.12
C ARG A 92 10.96 -15.74 2.52
N ASN A 93 10.18 -16.18 3.50
CA ASN A 93 10.66 -16.29 4.87
C ASN A 93 11.39 -17.62 5.07
N GLU A 94 11.82 -17.89 6.31
CA GLU A 94 12.55 -19.12 6.65
C GLU A 94 11.75 -20.38 6.37
N GLU A 95 10.42 -20.29 6.43
CA GLU A 95 9.52 -21.41 6.14
C GLU A 95 9.19 -21.52 4.64
N ASN A 96 9.88 -20.75 3.80
CA ASN A 96 9.67 -20.69 2.37
C ASN A 96 8.27 -20.17 1.97
N LYS A 97 7.63 -19.41 2.85
CA LYS A 97 6.36 -18.76 2.58
C LYS A 97 6.57 -17.34 2.09
N LEU A 98 5.71 -16.88 1.20
CA LEU A 98 5.80 -15.53 0.68
C LEU A 98 5.30 -14.52 1.70
N CYS A 99 6.00 -13.39 1.79
CA CYS A 99 5.56 -12.23 2.58
C CYS A 99 6.01 -10.97 1.86
N GLY A 100 5.44 -9.84 2.26
CA GLY A 100 5.79 -8.54 1.69
C GLY A 100 6.58 -7.68 2.65
N ASP A 101 6.70 -6.41 2.32
CA ASP A 101 7.36 -5.39 3.14
C ASP A 101 6.47 -4.93 4.30
N VAL A 102 5.17 -5.22 4.23
CA VAL A 102 4.20 -4.85 5.24
C VAL A 102 3.89 -6.06 6.11
N ASP A 103 3.84 -5.83 7.42
CA ASP A 103 3.36 -6.86 8.34
C ASP A 103 1.84 -6.90 8.25
N PHE A 104 1.33 -7.73 7.35
CA PHE A 104 -0.08 -7.82 7.02
C PHE A 104 -0.96 -7.98 8.27
N ASP A 105 -0.59 -8.89 9.16
CA ASP A 105 -1.41 -9.20 10.31
C ASP A 105 -1.58 -8.03 11.27
N SER A 106 -0.55 -7.19 11.42
CA SER A 106 -0.64 -6.03 12.30
C SER A 106 -1.31 -4.84 11.62
N VAL A 107 -1.18 -4.71 10.32
CA VAL A 107 -1.66 -3.55 9.56
C VAL A 107 -3.12 -3.71 9.15
N GLU A 108 -3.54 -4.91 8.80
CA GLU A 108 -4.89 -5.17 8.32
C GLU A 108 -5.98 -4.56 9.22
N PRO A 109 -5.92 -4.71 10.55
CA PRO A 109 -6.98 -4.15 11.40
C PRO A 109 -7.09 -2.63 11.40
N VAL A 110 -6.04 -1.91 11.01
CA VAL A 110 -6.03 -0.46 11.09
C VAL A 110 -6.27 0.23 9.75
N CYS A 111 -6.03 -0.44 8.64
CA CYS A 111 -6.22 0.15 7.32
C CYS A 111 -7.62 -0.12 6.78
N SER A 112 -8.04 0.66 5.76
CA SER A 112 -9.33 0.43 5.10
C SER A 112 -9.21 -0.59 3.98
N ALA A 113 -8.04 -0.69 3.37
CA ALA A 113 -7.75 -1.66 2.32
C ALA A 113 -6.27 -1.97 2.32
N ILE A 114 -5.92 -3.20 2.01
CA ILE A 114 -4.52 -3.64 1.96
C ILE A 114 -4.37 -4.75 0.91
N THR A 115 -3.24 -4.73 0.20
CA THR A 115 -2.94 -5.81 -0.74
C THR A 115 -2.33 -6.98 0.02
N PRO A 116 -2.86 -8.19 -0.15
CA PRO A 116 -2.23 -9.37 0.44
C PRO A 116 -1.00 -9.81 -0.34
N VAL A 117 -0.11 -10.54 0.30
CA VAL A 117 1.02 -11.20 -0.34
C VAL A 117 1.00 -12.67 0.10
N PRO A 118 0.99 -13.63 -0.81
CA PRO A 118 0.88 -13.47 -2.26
C PRO A 118 -0.53 -13.08 -2.70
N GLY A 119 -0.64 -12.60 -3.92
CA GLY A 119 -1.93 -12.35 -4.53
C GLY A 119 -2.33 -10.89 -4.61
N GLY A 120 -1.48 -9.97 -4.15
CA GLY A 120 -1.77 -8.55 -4.15
C GLY A 120 -1.52 -7.87 -5.49
N VAL A 121 -0.41 -7.17 -5.59
CA VAL A 121 -0.11 -6.36 -6.78
C VAL A 121 0.05 -7.20 -8.04
N GLY A 122 0.62 -8.40 -7.93
CA GLY A 122 0.78 -9.28 -9.07
C GLY A 122 -0.55 -9.60 -9.74
N PRO A 123 -1.50 -10.23 -9.04
CA PRO A 123 -2.84 -10.49 -9.59
C PRO A 123 -3.80 -9.33 -9.41
N MET A 124 -3.35 -8.16 -9.02
CA MET A 124 -4.18 -6.95 -8.89
C MET A 124 -5.38 -7.13 -7.97
N THR A 125 -5.12 -7.67 -6.79
CA THR A 125 -6.14 -7.93 -5.79
C THR A 125 -5.90 -7.05 -4.56
N ILE A 126 -6.98 -6.52 -4.02
CA ILE A 126 -6.97 -5.77 -2.75
C ILE A 126 -7.96 -6.43 -1.80
N ALA A 127 -7.54 -6.63 -0.55
CA ALA A 127 -8.43 -7.08 0.51
C ALA A 127 -9.04 -5.85 1.19
N MET A 128 -10.33 -5.64 0.99
CA MET A 128 -11.05 -4.55 1.65
C MET A 128 -11.54 -5.03 3.00
N LEU A 129 -11.34 -4.21 4.03
CA LEU A 129 -11.74 -4.58 5.39
C LEU A 129 -13.21 -4.31 5.64
N MET A 130 -13.79 -5.16 6.45
CA MET A 130 -15.22 -5.11 6.79
C MET A 130 -15.46 -4.25 8.03
N ASN A 131 -14.85 -3.09 8.09
CA ASN A 131 -15.01 -2.20 9.24
C ASN A 131 -16.40 -1.59 9.32
N ASN A 132 -17.05 -1.46 8.16
CA ASN A 132 -18.40 -0.94 8.06
C ASN A 132 -19.19 -1.90 7.20
N CYS A 133 -20.46 -2.00 7.46
CA CYS A 133 -21.32 -2.91 6.69
C CYS A 133 -21.33 -2.59 5.19
N LEU A 134 -21.03 -1.39 4.82
CA LEU A 134 -20.98 -0.98 3.41
C LEU A 134 -19.84 -1.65 2.66
N GLU A 135 -18.80 -2.03 3.37
CA GLU A 135 -17.59 -2.54 2.74
C GLU A 135 -17.76 -3.93 2.16
N SER A 136 -18.78 -4.64 2.56
CA SER A 136 -19.01 -5.98 2.03
C SER A 136 -19.16 -6.00 0.51
N VAL A 137 -19.82 -5.00 -0.04
CA VAL A 137 -19.99 -4.89 -1.50
C VAL A 137 -18.67 -4.58 -2.18
N SER A 138 -17.94 -3.63 -1.63
CA SER A 138 -16.63 -3.25 -2.18
C SER A 138 -15.66 -4.41 -2.12
N LEU A 139 -15.68 -5.18 -1.04
CA LEU A 139 -14.83 -6.33 -0.88
C LEU A 139 -15.06 -7.36 -2.00
N GLN A 140 -16.29 -7.62 -2.34
CA GLN A 140 -16.61 -8.53 -3.41
C GLN A 140 -16.16 -8.01 -4.77
N ALA A 141 -16.32 -6.73 -5.00
CA ALA A 141 -15.93 -6.10 -6.26
C ALA A 141 -14.43 -6.18 -6.52
N VAL A 142 -13.62 -6.04 -5.48
CA VAL A 142 -12.16 -6.00 -5.65
C VAL A 142 -11.49 -7.36 -5.62
N ARG A 143 -12.21 -8.39 -5.28
CA ARG A 143 -11.66 -9.74 -5.25
C ARG A 143 -11.60 -10.41 -6.61
N GLY A 144 -12.28 -9.85 -7.54
CA GLY A 144 -12.41 -10.41 -8.89
C GLY A 144 -11.15 -10.88 -9.55
#